data_121ae51b283b9645479ec74fb5135c49
#
_entry.id   121ae51b283b9645479ec74fb5135c49
#
_cell.length_a   1.000
_cell.length_b   1.000
_cell.length_c   1.000
_cell.angle_alpha   90.00
_cell.angle_beta   90.00
_cell.angle_gamma   90.00
#
_symmetry.space_group_name_H-M   'P 1'
#
loop_
_entity.id
_entity.type
_entity.pdbx_description
1 polymer ?
#
loop_
_entity_poly.entity_id
_entity_poly.type
_entity_poly.pdbx_seq_one_letter_code
_entity_poly.pdbx_strand_id
1 'polypeptide(L)'
;MLEIHDNDISILKDKKCLILFYFTATWCGPCQKIKPMIKKLSDGLDADKCEVYMVDIDENDELALELKVKAVPTFYLFYEKKLIDSCSGADILKVHKLIKDNLPKLEKEIIID
;
A
#
# COMPACT_ATOMS: atom_id res chain seq x y z
N MET A 1 -6.64 2.21 -8.36
CA MET A 1 -5.27 2.18 -7.82
C MET A 1 -4.48 3.35 -8.39
N LEU A 2 -3.87 4.13 -7.52
CA LEU A 2 -3.06 5.27 -7.90
C LEU A 2 -1.58 4.85 -8.01
N GLU A 3 -0.71 5.79 -8.37
CA GLU A 3 0.71 5.48 -8.54
C GLU A 3 1.59 6.54 -7.88
N ILE A 4 2.74 6.10 -7.37
CA ILE A 4 3.78 6.99 -6.87
C ILE A 4 4.81 7.17 -7.99
N HIS A 5 5.21 8.40 -8.25
CA HIS A 5 6.23 8.75 -9.23
C HIS A 5 7.32 9.61 -8.59
N ASP A 6 8.54 9.51 -9.12
CA ASP A 6 9.66 10.36 -8.71
C ASP A 6 9.93 10.38 -7.20
N ASN A 7 9.71 9.22 -6.56
CA ASN A 7 9.93 9.06 -5.11
C ASN A 7 9.08 10.00 -4.23
N ASP A 8 8.00 10.54 -4.79
CA ASP A 8 7.17 11.53 -4.10
C ASP A 8 6.11 10.88 -3.22
N ILE A 9 6.31 10.98 -1.91
CA ILE A 9 5.38 10.49 -0.89
C ILE A 9 4.70 11.62 -0.12
N SER A 10 4.64 12.81 -0.70
CA SER A 10 3.98 13.96 -0.06
C SER A 10 2.51 13.68 0.27
N ILE A 11 1.88 12.75 -0.43
CA ILE A 11 0.51 12.33 -0.18
C ILE A 11 0.28 11.82 1.25
N LEU A 12 1.30 11.25 1.88
CA LEU A 12 1.19 10.76 3.26
C LEU A 12 0.92 11.89 4.26
N LYS A 13 1.24 13.13 3.91
CA LYS A 13 1.10 14.29 4.81
C LYS A 13 -0.34 14.74 4.98
N ASP A 14 -1.16 14.57 3.94
CA ASP A 14 -2.47 15.20 3.86
C ASP A 14 -3.63 14.22 4.01
N LYS A 15 -3.35 12.94 4.12
CA LYS A 15 -4.37 11.90 4.15
C LYS A 15 -4.62 11.38 5.57
N LYS A 16 -5.90 11.33 5.95
CA LYS A 16 -6.35 10.76 7.23
C LYS A 16 -7.03 9.40 7.03
N CYS A 17 -6.57 8.66 6.03
CA CYS A 17 -7.04 7.29 5.78
C CYS A 17 -5.83 6.35 5.78
N LEU A 18 -6.11 5.06 5.72
CA LEU A 18 -5.05 4.07 5.51
C LEU A 18 -4.49 4.23 4.10
N ILE A 19 -3.19 4.14 3.97
CA ILE A 19 -2.51 4.21 2.68
C ILE A 19 -1.73 2.91 2.49
N LEU A 20 -2.07 2.16 1.46
CA LEU A 20 -1.36 0.93 1.11
C LEU A 20 -0.42 1.19 -0.05
N PHE A 21 0.87 0.92 0.15
CA PHE A 21 1.85 0.91 -0.92
C PHE A 21 2.05 -0.51 -1.41
N TYR A 22 1.81 -0.72 -2.69
CA TYR A 22 2.07 -1.98 -3.38
C TYR A 22 3.37 -1.83 -4.17
N PHE A 23 4.45 -2.37 -3.61
CA PHE A 23 5.77 -2.35 -4.26
C PHE A 23 5.84 -3.46 -5.29
N THR A 24 6.20 -3.09 -6.52
CA THR A 24 6.20 -3.97 -7.68
C THR A 24 7.40 -3.65 -8.59
N ALA A 25 7.59 -4.48 -9.60
CA ALA A 25 8.56 -4.25 -10.67
C ALA A 25 8.06 -4.90 -11.94
N THR A 26 8.40 -4.31 -13.09
CA THR A 26 7.95 -4.81 -14.39
C THR A 26 8.50 -6.21 -14.70
N TRP A 27 9.70 -6.51 -14.21
CA TRP A 27 10.36 -7.81 -14.41
C TRP A 27 9.88 -8.90 -13.45
N CYS A 28 9.07 -8.56 -12.48
CA CYS A 28 8.61 -9.50 -11.46
C CYS A 28 7.32 -10.21 -11.91
N GLY A 29 7.41 -11.49 -12.26
CA GLY A 29 6.28 -12.30 -12.70
C GLY A 29 5.14 -12.38 -11.69
N PRO A 30 5.42 -12.77 -10.43
CA PRO A 30 4.38 -12.80 -9.38
C PRO A 30 3.72 -11.45 -9.14
N CYS A 31 4.47 -10.34 -9.24
CA CYS A 31 3.92 -8.99 -9.12
C CYS A 31 2.90 -8.71 -10.21
N GLN A 32 3.23 -9.08 -11.45
CA GLN A 32 2.33 -8.85 -12.59
C GLN A 32 1.07 -9.71 -12.51
N LYS A 33 1.17 -10.91 -11.94
CA LYS A 33 0.02 -11.79 -11.76
C LYS A 33 -0.96 -11.27 -10.72
N ILE A 34 -0.47 -10.72 -9.61
CA ILE A 34 -1.33 -10.21 -8.54
C ILE A 34 -1.88 -8.81 -8.86
N LYS A 35 -1.26 -8.07 -9.77
CA LYS A 35 -1.64 -6.69 -10.09
C LYS A 35 -3.13 -6.52 -10.40
N PRO A 36 -3.76 -7.34 -11.29
CA PRO A 36 -5.21 -7.21 -11.55
C PRO A 36 -6.05 -7.42 -10.29
N MET A 37 -5.62 -8.30 -9.41
CA MET A 37 -6.32 -8.57 -8.15
C MET A 37 -6.22 -7.39 -7.19
N ILE A 38 -5.04 -6.74 -7.13
CA ILE A 38 -4.84 -5.54 -6.31
C ILE A 38 -5.67 -4.39 -6.85
N LYS A 39 -5.72 -4.23 -8.18
CA LYS A 39 -6.54 -3.20 -8.81
C LYS A 39 -8.01 -3.41 -8.47
N LYS A 40 -8.49 -4.63 -8.55
CA LYS A 40 -9.88 -4.97 -8.24
C LYS A 40 -10.19 -4.72 -6.76
N LEU A 41 -9.26 -5.08 -5.88
CA LEU A 41 -9.37 -4.80 -4.45
C LEU A 41 -9.45 -3.29 -4.21
N SER A 42 -8.58 -2.52 -4.85
CA SER A 42 -8.56 -1.06 -4.75
C SER A 42 -9.87 -0.44 -5.19
N ASP A 43 -10.43 -0.92 -6.31
CA ASP A 43 -11.69 -0.41 -6.84
C ASP A 43 -12.86 -0.69 -5.91
N GLY A 44 -12.79 -1.74 -5.10
CA GLY A 44 -13.82 -2.10 -4.13
C GLY A 44 -13.69 -1.44 -2.77
N LEU A 45 -12.58 -0.73 -2.51
CA LEU A 45 -12.36 -0.05 -1.24
C LEU A 45 -13.01 1.33 -1.23
N ASP A 46 -13.47 1.74 -0.04
CA ASP A 46 -13.89 3.11 0.20
C ASP A 46 -12.63 3.98 0.30
N ALA A 47 -12.44 4.88 -0.66
CA ALA A 47 -11.26 5.74 -0.73
C ALA A 47 -11.11 6.66 0.49
N ASP A 48 -12.21 6.95 1.20
CA ASP A 48 -12.16 7.71 2.44
C ASP A 48 -11.53 6.90 3.59
N LYS A 49 -11.49 5.59 3.47
CA LYS A 49 -10.94 4.68 4.48
C LYS A 49 -9.57 4.13 4.12
N CYS A 50 -9.36 3.80 2.86
CA CYS A 50 -8.09 3.23 2.41
C CYS A 50 -7.85 3.52 0.93
N GLU A 51 -6.67 4.05 0.61
CA GLU A 51 -6.22 4.25 -0.76
C GLU A 51 -5.04 3.33 -1.05
N VAL A 52 -4.95 2.85 -2.29
CA VAL A 52 -3.89 1.95 -2.74
C VAL A 52 -3.03 2.66 -3.78
N TYR A 53 -1.72 2.64 -3.58
CA TYR A 53 -0.73 3.22 -4.48
C TYR A 53 0.25 2.17 -4.94
N MET A 54 0.41 2.04 -6.25
CA MET A 54 1.44 1.19 -6.84
C MET A 54 2.76 1.94 -6.85
N VAL A 55 3.82 1.27 -6.42
CA VAL A 55 5.18 1.83 -6.36
C VAL A 55 6.12 0.90 -7.11
N ASP A 56 6.50 1.29 -8.33
CA ASP A 56 7.52 0.58 -9.10
C ASP A 56 8.88 0.89 -8.47
N ILE A 57 9.58 -0.14 -8.02
CA ILE A 57 10.84 0.03 -7.28
C ILE A 57 11.99 0.52 -8.16
N ASP A 58 11.91 0.34 -9.47
CA ASP A 58 12.92 0.85 -10.39
C ASP A 58 12.72 2.33 -10.69
N GLU A 59 11.46 2.76 -10.80
CA GLU A 59 11.11 4.17 -10.96
C GLU A 59 11.28 4.95 -9.66
N ASN A 60 11.05 4.30 -8.52
CA ASN A 60 11.12 4.92 -7.18
C ASN A 60 12.20 4.24 -6.34
N ASP A 61 13.40 4.13 -6.88
CA ASP A 61 14.50 3.39 -6.26
C ASP A 61 14.98 4.01 -4.95
N GLU A 62 15.00 5.33 -4.85
CA GLU A 62 15.37 6.01 -3.62
C GLU A 62 14.37 5.74 -2.50
N LEU A 63 13.08 5.79 -2.83
CA LEU A 63 12.00 5.50 -1.90
C LEU A 63 12.05 4.05 -1.43
N ALA A 64 12.26 3.11 -2.35
CA ALA A 64 12.37 1.69 -2.02
C ALA A 64 13.54 1.42 -1.09
N LEU A 65 14.67 2.08 -1.32
CA LEU A 65 15.85 1.96 -0.47
C LEU A 65 15.59 2.54 0.92
N GLU A 66 15.01 3.73 0.99
CA GLU A 66 14.67 4.41 2.24
C GLU A 66 13.74 3.58 3.10
N LEU A 67 12.71 2.99 2.49
CA LEU A 67 11.74 2.14 3.18
C LEU A 67 12.21 0.70 3.37
N LYS A 68 13.44 0.39 2.94
CA LYS A 68 14.07 -0.92 3.12
C LYS A 68 13.30 -2.07 2.48
N VAL A 69 12.74 -1.83 1.31
CA VAL A 69 12.05 -2.86 0.55
C VAL A 69 13.08 -3.81 -0.05
N LYS A 70 13.04 -5.08 0.33
CA LYS A 70 14.03 -6.09 -0.07
C LYS A 70 13.52 -7.10 -1.07
N ALA A 71 12.23 -7.17 -1.26
CA ALA A 71 11.60 -8.14 -2.15
C ALA A 71 10.33 -7.55 -2.73
N VAL A 72 9.89 -8.06 -3.88
CA VAL A 72 8.62 -7.71 -4.49
C VAL A 72 7.82 -8.97 -4.81
N PRO A 73 6.49 -8.94 -4.72
CA PRO A 73 5.70 -7.83 -4.20
C PRO A 73 5.80 -7.72 -2.68
N THR A 74 5.79 -6.49 -2.20
CA THR A 74 5.73 -6.16 -0.77
C THR A 74 4.65 -5.10 -0.59
N PHE A 75 3.96 -5.15 0.54
CA PHE A 75 2.85 -4.25 0.85
C PHE A 75 3.10 -3.58 2.18
N TYR A 76 3.14 -2.24 2.17
CA TYR A 76 3.29 -1.43 3.38
C TYR A 76 2.02 -0.64 3.61
N LEU A 77 1.52 -0.70 4.84
CA LEU A 77 0.32 0.04 5.23
C LEU A 77 0.71 1.18 6.17
N PHE A 78 0.31 2.39 5.77
CA PHE A 78 0.60 3.61 6.51
C PHE A 78 -0.67 4.22 7.08
N TYR A 79 -0.54 4.85 8.24
CA TYR A 79 -1.55 5.72 8.80
C TYR A 79 -0.86 6.91 9.46
N GLU A 80 -1.29 8.11 9.08
CA GLU A 80 -0.69 9.37 9.58
C GLU A 80 0.84 9.38 9.49
N LYS A 81 1.37 9.05 8.31
CA LYS A 81 2.81 9.02 7.99
C LYS A 81 3.59 7.88 8.63
N LYS A 82 2.94 7.03 9.42
CA LYS A 82 3.61 5.93 10.09
C LYS A 82 3.32 4.60 9.40
N LEU A 83 4.37 3.81 9.23
CA LEU A 83 4.22 2.43 8.79
C LEU A 83 3.65 1.62 9.96
N ILE A 84 2.41 1.15 9.83
CA ILE A 84 1.72 0.45 10.92
C ILE A 84 1.68 -1.06 10.73
N ASP A 85 1.81 -1.55 9.50
CA ASP A 85 1.77 -2.98 9.22
C ASP A 85 2.32 -3.26 7.84
N SER A 86 2.66 -4.51 7.55
CA SER A 86 3.20 -4.91 6.26
C SER A 86 3.00 -6.39 6.01
N CYS A 87 3.09 -6.77 4.73
CA CYS A 87 3.20 -8.18 4.34
C CYS A 87 3.94 -8.26 3.01
N SER A 88 4.38 -9.47 2.65
CA SER A 88 5.09 -9.72 1.41
C SER A 88 4.60 -10.99 0.75
N GLY A 89 4.90 -11.12 -0.55
CA GLY A 89 4.49 -12.25 -1.36
C GLY A 89 3.20 -12.01 -2.14
N ALA A 90 3.03 -12.75 -3.22
CA ALA A 90 1.90 -12.59 -4.14
C ALA A 90 0.69 -13.38 -3.67
N ASP A 91 0.12 -12.98 -2.54
CA ASP A 91 -1.05 -13.63 -1.93
C ASP A 91 -2.10 -12.56 -1.62
N ILE A 92 -3.15 -12.51 -2.43
CA ILE A 92 -4.22 -11.51 -2.28
C ILE A 92 -4.95 -11.63 -0.92
N LEU A 93 -5.03 -12.83 -0.37
CA LEU A 93 -5.69 -13.03 0.93
C LEU A 93 -4.91 -12.35 2.06
N LYS A 94 -3.59 -12.36 1.98
CA LYS A 94 -2.75 -11.63 2.94
C LYS A 94 -2.98 -10.13 2.86
N VAL A 95 -3.12 -9.60 1.65
CA VAL A 95 -3.36 -8.16 1.44
C VAL A 95 -4.74 -7.77 1.99
N HIS A 96 -5.76 -8.57 1.71
CA HIS A 96 -7.10 -8.39 2.27
C HIS A 96 -7.06 -8.35 3.79
N LYS A 97 -6.38 -9.31 4.38
CA LYS A 97 -6.26 -9.41 5.84
C LYS A 97 -5.52 -8.20 6.42
N LEU A 98 -4.46 -7.77 5.77
CA LEU A 98 -3.68 -6.60 6.17
C LEU A 98 -4.58 -5.36 6.32
N ILE A 99 -5.38 -5.10 5.32
CA ILE A 99 -6.29 -3.94 5.31
C ILE A 99 -7.41 -4.15 6.32
N LYS A 100 -8.06 -5.30 6.28
CA LYS A 100 -9.20 -5.61 7.16
C LYS A 100 -8.84 -5.52 8.64
N ASP A 101 -7.68 -6.03 9.01
CA ASP A 101 -7.24 -6.03 10.41
C ASP A 101 -6.94 -4.62 10.93
N ASN A 102 -6.65 -3.67 10.04
CA ASN A 102 -6.29 -2.31 10.41
C ASN A 102 -7.42 -1.28 10.25
N LEU A 103 -8.50 -1.62 9.56
CA LEU A 103 -9.67 -0.74 9.44
C LEU A 103 -10.32 -0.42 10.79
N PRO A 104 -10.47 -1.37 11.72
CA PRO A 104 -11.02 -1.05 13.05
C PRO A 104 -10.20 -0.04 13.83
N LYS A 105 -8.88 0.00 13.65
CA LYS A 105 -8.01 0.99 14.29
C LYS A 105 -8.34 2.39 13.83
N LEU A 106 -8.54 2.56 12.51
CA LEU A 106 -8.93 3.84 11.92
C LEU A 106 -10.29 4.28 12.44
N GLU A 107 -11.28 3.39 12.43
CA GLU A 107 -12.63 3.70 12.91
C GLU A 107 -12.64 4.06 14.39
N LYS A 108 -11.84 3.38 15.20
CA LYS A 108 -11.73 3.65 16.62
C LYS A 108 -11.17 5.05 16.89
N GLU A 109 -10.16 5.48 16.14
CA GLU A 109 -9.59 6.81 16.28
C GLU A 109 -10.57 7.90 15.88
N ILE A 110 -11.34 7.67 14.82
CA ILE A 110 -12.37 8.61 14.36
C ILE A 110 -13.47 8.77 15.41
N ILE A 111 -13.87 7.69 16.08
CA ILE A 111 -14.94 7.69 17.08
C ILE A 111 -14.50 8.39 18.37
N ILE A 112 -13.24 8.26 18.76
CA ILE A 112 -12.73 8.83 20.00
C ILE A 112 -12.57 10.34 19.92
N ASP A 113 -12.32 10.84 18.74
CA ASP A 113 -12.22 12.28 18.49
C ASP A 113 -13.60 12.92 18.38
#